data_9d6b90c907352f6de402ba1fd394571a
#
_entry.id   9d6b90c907352f6de402ba1fd394571a
#
_cell.length_a   1.000
_cell.length_b   1.000
_cell.length_c   1.000
_cell.angle_alpha   90.00
_cell.angle_beta   90.00
_cell.angle_gamma   90.00
#
_symmetry.space_group_name_H-M   'P 1'
#
loop_
_entity.id
_entity.type
_entity.pdbx_description
1 polymer ?
#
loop_
_entity_poly.entity_id
_entity_poly.type
_entity_poly.pdbx_seq_one_letter_code
_entity_poly.pdbx_strand_id
1 'polypeptide(L)'
;MRRKLSYWALALLVPLGFVSCSQEEVAPQDEQEINLNITAGSVQTRVNTLGTGEQWETGDRIRLLRWMNDQHVNYFYTAEVTNDGAVTWTPDKKLYWDGKDAHTLVASYPNMNLLFDNFGIPSEQNTLSGLKEADCMNAMWKGTPTTEPINLTLKHRLSMLTVTYTLAEEFEPNVEITPEVYCYTRYVFFNVHTLERQEVAWEEGDDIWVKAYKHEEVDADGNVVAKKFTAIVSPDAYAAGDEFIRVTIGDQVLTAKMQEDITFAEGTHYTFDLKVGKDVLTIEQVSMNDSDNPFGDGWNNEEDLN
;
A
#
# COMPACT_ATOMS: atom_id res chain seq x y z
N MET A 1 71.15 1.34 -77.07
CA MET A 1 71.75 2.40 -76.18
C MET A 1 70.69 2.88 -75.22
N ARG A 2 70.86 2.68 -73.95
CA ARG A 2 70.56 3.56 -72.85
C ARG A 2 70.42 2.78 -71.53
N ARG A 3 71.16 3.27 -70.58
CA ARG A 3 71.57 2.67 -69.33
C ARG A 3 70.41 2.51 -68.29
N LYS A 4 70.43 1.37 -67.60
CA LYS A 4 69.68 1.13 -66.38
C LYS A 4 70.39 1.79 -65.20
N LEU A 5 69.68 2.57 -64.41
CA LEU A 5 70.09 3.02 -63.07
C LEU A 5 69.20 2.34 -62.04
N SER A 6 69.83 1.52 -61.21
CA SER A 6 69.27 0.88 -60.08
C SER A 6 69.37 1.79 -58.86
N TYR A 7 68.25 2.10 -58.22
CA TYR A 7 68.25 2.75 -56.90
C TYR A 7 67.86 1.73 -55.89
N TRP A 8 68.70 1.52 -54.91
CA TRP A 8 68.46 0.76 -53.73
C TRP A 8 67.77 1.71 -52.76
N ALA A 9 66.51 1.43 -52.38
CA ALA A 9 65.77 2.09 -51.26
C ALA A 9 65.92 1.26 -50.02
N LEU A 10 66.58 1.84 -49.02
CA LEU A 10 66.75 1.28 -47.68
C LEU A 10 65.44 1.47 -46.90
N ALA A 11 64.77 0.40 -46.65
CA ALA A 11 63.53 0.42 -45.84
C ALA A 11 63.86 0.45 -44.31
N LEU A 12 63.66 1.60 -43.69
CA LEU A 12 63.67 1.75 -42.22
C LEU A 12 62.37 1.17 -41.68
N LEU A 13 62.41 0.03 -40.97
CA LEU A 13 61.32 -0.48 -40.15
C LEU A 13 61.28 0.28 -38.84
N VAL A 14 60.24 1.14 -38.66
CA VAL A 14 59.88 1.72 -37.39
C VAL A 14 58.83 0.80 -36.74
N PRO A 15 59.05 0.25 -35.54
CA PRO A 15 58.04 -0.48 -34.87
C PRO A 15 57.01 0.52 -34.28
N LEU A 16 55.82 0.62 -34.90
CA LEU A 16 54.65 1.25 -34.33
C LEU A 16 54.17 0.39 -33.16
N GLY A 17 54.57 0.79 -31.94
CA GLY A 17 53.95 0.27 -30.73
C GLY A 17 52.45 0.67 -30.69
N PHE A 18 51.59 -0.28 -30.89
CA PHE A 18 50.17 -0.11 -30.57
C PHE A 18 50.04 -0.06 -29.05
N VAL A 19 49.96 1.15 -28.50
CA VAL A 19 49.39 1.36 -27.17
C VAL A 19 47.91 1.07 -27.32
N SER A 20 47.52 -0.17 -27.02
CA SER A 20 46.13 -0.52 -26.78
C SER A 20 45.72 0.13 -25.46
N CYS A 21 45.22 1.36 -25.55
CA CYS A 21 44.33 1.83 -24.48
C CYS A 21 43.09 0.92 -24.51
N SER A 22 43.02 0.00 -23.57
CA SER A 22 41.75 -0.58 -23.20
C SER A 22 40.95 0.56 -22.57
N GLN A 23 40.23 1.33 -23.41
CA GLN A 23 39.04 1.99 -22.92
C GLN A 23 38.13 0.87 -22.46
N GLU A 24 38.01 0.68 -21.15
CA GLU A 24 36.79 0.09 -20.61
C GLU A 24 35.67 0.92 -21.24
N GLU A 25 34.94 0.33 -22.16
CA GLU A 25 33.63 0.85 -22.57
C GLU A 25 32.80 0.90 -21.29
N VAL A 26 32.75 2.07 -20.68
CA VAL A 26 31.73 2.38 -19.68
C VAL A 26 30.41 2.21 -20.45
N ALA A 27 29.69 1.14 -20.16
CA ALA A 27 28.37 0.92 -20.74
C ALA A 27 27.56 2.23 -20.62
N PRO A 28 26.80 2.60 -21.65
CA PRO A 28 26.00 3.82 -21.60
C PRO A 28 25.22 3.84 -20.29
N GLN A 29 25.25 4.96 -19.59
CA GLN A 29 24.51 5.09 -18.31
C GLN A 29 23.01 4.77 -18.47
N ASP A 30 22.52 4.75 -19.70
CA ASP A 30 21.15 4.43 -20.09
C ASP A 30 20.80 2.92 -19.96
N GLU A 31 21.77 2.04 -19.67
CA GLU A 31 21.57 0.61 -19.47
C GLU A 31 21.72 0.15 -18.00
N GLN A 32 21.92 1.09 -17.09
CA GLN A 32 22.05 0.73 -15.68
C GLN A 32 20.69 0.37 -15.09
N GLU A 33 20.54 -0.88 -14.65
CA GLU A 33 19.33 -1.39 -14.00
C GLU A 33 19.15 -0.73 -12.62
N ILE A 34 17.92 -0.35 -12.31
CA ILE A 34 17.54 0.23 -11.02
C ILE A 34 17.22 -0.90 -10.05
N ASN A 35 17.98 -0.98 -8.96
CA ASN A 35 17.71 -1.93 -7.89
C ASN A 35 16.71 -1.33 -6.89
N LEU A 36 15.61 -2.02 -6.67
CA LEU A 36 14.57 -1.61 -5.72
C LEU A 36 14.54 -2.53 -4.51
N ASN A 37 14.43 -1.91 -3.35
CA ASN A 37 14.07 -2.56 -2.10
C ASN A 37 12.68 -2.05 -1.68
N ILE A 38 11.66 -2.90 -1.80
CA ILE A 38 10.27 -2.54 -1.57
C ILE A 38 9.81 -3.19 -0.28
N THR A 39 9.37 -2.35 0.66
CA THR A 39 8.83 -2.76 1.96
C THR A 39 7.47 -2.11 2.18
N ALA A 40 6.70 -2.58 3.15
CA ALA A 40 5.49 -1.92 3.61
C ALA A 40 5.61 -1.59 5.10
N GLY A 41 5.15 -0.40 5.49
CA GLY A 41 5.15 0.09 6.87
C GLY A 41 6.50 0.08 7.57
N SER A 42 6.52 0.08 8.89
CA SER A 42 7.73 -0.10 9.69
C SER A 42 8.20 -1.56 9.62
N VAL A 43 9.27 -1.80 8.91
CA VAL A 43 10.13 -3.01 8.83
C VAL A 43 9.48 -4.40 8.68
N GLN A 44 8.22 -4.63 9.03
CA GLN A 44 7.58 -5.96 9.00
C GLN A 44 6.11 -6.00 8.61
N THR A 45 5.57 -4.97 7.99
CA THR A 45 4.13 -4.91 7.75
C THR A 45 3.68 -5.25 6.36
N ARG A 46 2.53 -5.76 6.26
CA ARG A 46 1.97 -6.54 5.21
C ARG A 46 0.48 -6.71 5.22
N VAL A 47 -0.03 -7.23 4.17
CA VAL A 47 -1.42 -7.47 3.87
C VAL A 47 -1.88 -8.87 4.28
N ASN A 48 -1.64 -9.29 5.52
CA ASN A 48 -2.35 -10.44 6.07
C ASN A 48 -3.05 -10.07 7.38
N THR A 49 -4.32 -9.89 7.30
CA THR A 49 -5.15 -9.18 8.26
C THR A 49 -5.63 -10.02 9.44
N LEU A 50 -5.19 -11.26 9.63
CA LEU A 50 -5.71 -12.11 10.70
C LEU A 50 -4.63 -12.99 11.34
N GLY A 51 -3.90 -12.40 12.27
CA GLY A 51 -3.25 -13.10 13.37
C GLY A 51 -2.29 -14.21 13.03
N THR A 52 -1.14 -13.91 12.53
CA THR A 52 0.16 -14.56 12.70
C THR A 52 1.24 -13.78 11.94
N GLY A 53 1.27 -12.49 12.15
CA GLY A 53 2.30 -11.66 11.56
C GLY A 53 2.12 -11.51 10.05
N GLU A 54 1.84 -10.41 9.64
CA GLU A 54 1.74 -9.71 8.41
C GLU A 54 2.80 -10.06 7.39
N GLN A 55 2.47 -10.58 6.26
CA GLN A 55 3.40 -10.82 5.19
C GLN A 55 2.73 -10.60 3.86
N TRP A 56 3.46 -10.02 2.93
CA TRP A 56 3.13 -10.13 1.54
C TRP A 56 2.83 -11.59 1.21
N GLU A 57 1.85 -11.82 0.40
CA GLU A 57 1.54 -13.14 -0.11
C GLU A 57 2.12 -13.30 -1.51
N THR A 58 2.54 -14.51 -1.85
CA THR A 58 2.96 -14.80 -3.22
C THR A 58 1.83 -14.50 -4.19
N GLY A 59 2.12 -13.63 -5.16
CA GLY A 59 1.15 -13.14 -6.13
C GLY A 59 0.63 -11.73 -5.86
N ASP A 60 0.91 -11.13 -4.69
CA ASP A 60 0.64 -9.71 -4.46
C ASP A 60 1.34 -8.85 -5.51
N ARG A 61 0.66 -7.81 -5.98
CA ARG A 61 1.18 -6.97 -7.05
C ARG A 61 1.15 -5.51 -6.67
N ILE A 62 2.28 -4.86 -6.89
CA ILE A 62 2.40 -3.40 -6.85
C ILE A 62 2.57 -2.84 -8.25
N ARG A 63 2.14 -1.61 -8.44
CA ARG A 63 2.47 -0.80 -9.61
C ARG A 63 3.58 0.16 -9.24
N LEU A 64 4.60 0.24 -10.09
CA LEU A 64 5.63 1.26 -10.02
C LEU A 64 5.52 2.18 -11.23
N LEU A 65 5.35 3.46 -10.97
CA LEU A 65 5.38 4.50 -11.96
C LEU A 65 6.77 5.16 -11.94
N ARG A 66 7.50 5.15 -13.05
CA ARG A 66 8.68 5.98 -13.26
C ARG A 66 8.30 7.23 -14.03
N TRP A 67 8.61 8.39 -13.49
CA TRP A 67 8.34 9.68 -14.09
C TRP A 67 9.65 10.45 -14.34
N MET A 68 9.81 11.01 -15.54
CA MET A 68 10.92 11.85 -15.93
C MET A 68 10.51 12.77 -17.09
N ASN A 69 10.80 14.08 -17.01
CA ASN A 69 10.56 15.05 -18.08
C ASN A 69 9.16 14.96 -18.71
N ASP A 70 8.09 14.92 -17.89
CA ASP A 70 6.70 14.76 -18.29
C ASP A 70 6.35 13.46 -19.02
N GLN A 71 7.30 12.52 -19.07
CA GLN A 71 7.08 11.17 -19.55
C GLN A 71 6.97 10.19 -18.40
N HIS A 72 6.09 9.21 -18.53
CA HIS A 72 5.92 8.17 -17.51
C HIS A 72 5.86 6.78 -18.11
N VAL A 73 6.37 5.82 -17.36
CA VAL A 73 6.33 4.40 -17.71
C VAL A 73 5.88 3.61 -16.49
N ASN A 74 4.93 2.70 -16.70
CA ASN A 74 4.48 1.78 -15.67
C ASN A 74 5.25 0.47 -15.71
N TYR A 75 5.51 -0.07 -14.52
CA TYR A 75 6.08 -1.37 -14.25
C TYR A 75 5.20 -2.07 -13.20
N PHE A 76 5.18 -3.38 -13.25
CA PHE A 76 4.48 -4.17 -12.27
C PHE A 76 5.45 -5.13 -11.60
N TYR A 77 5.39 -5.19 -10.30
CA TYR A 77 6.20 -6.10 -9.49
C TYR A 77 5.28 -7.08 -8.80
N THR A 78 5.62 -8.36 -8.86
CA THR A 78 4.88 -9.44 -8.20
C THR A 78 5.72 -9.99 -7.06
N ALA A 79 5.12 -10.13 -5.89
CA ALA A 79 5.76 -10.71 -4.73
C ALA A 79 5.89 -12.23 -4.87
N GLU A 80 7.05 -12.75 -4.51
CA GLU A 80 7.31 -14.15 -4.26
C GLU A 80 7.77 -14.29 -2.81
N VAL A 81 7.01 -15.01 -2.01
CA VAL A 81 7.26 -15.17 -0.57
C VAL A 81 7.78 -16.58 -0.31
N THR A 82 8.94 -16.65 0.32
CA THR A 82 9.56 -17.93 0.70
C THR A 82 9.01 -18.46 2.01
N ASN A 83 9.27 -19.73 2.34
CA ASN A 83 8.76 -20.38 3.54
C ASN A 83 9.28 -19.75 4.87
N ASP A 84 10.38 -19.02 4.82
CA ASP A 84 10.93 -18.25 5.95
C ASP A 84 10.41 -16.80 6.00
N GLY A 85 9.48 -16.44 5.11
CA GLY A 85 8.85 -15.13 5.06
C GLY A 85 9.64 -14.06 4.30
N ALA A 86 10.77 -14.39 3.67
CA ALA A 86 11.47 -13.43 2.83
C ALA A 86 10.69 -13.13 1.55
N VAL A 87 10.61 -11.86 1.19
CA VAL A 87 9.88 -11.39 0.02
C VAL A 87 10.84 -10.97 -1.07
N THR A 88 10.62 -11.50 -2.27
CA THR A 88 11.33 -11.09 -3.49
C THR A 88 10.34 -10.49 -4.47
N TRP A 89 10.66 -9.33 -5.01
CA TRP A 89 9.84 -8.64 -6.00
C TRP A 89 10.34 -8.90 -7.41
N THR A 90 9.53 -9.55 -8.23
CA THR A 90 9.86 -9.86 -9.63
C THR A 90 9.15 -8.88 -10.55
N PRO A 91 9.88 -8.03 -11.31
CA PRO A 91 9.26 -7.10 -12.25
C PRO A 91 8.78 -7.82 -13.53
N ASP A 92 7.71 -7.32 -14.14
CA ASP A 92 7.24 -7.75 -15.46
C ASP A 92 8.25 -7.40 -16.59
N LYS A 93 9.02 -6.34 -16.39
CA LYS A 93 10.12 -5.89 -17.25
C LYS A 93 11.16 -5.16 -16.40
N LYS A 94 12.42 -5.26 -16.81
CA LYS A 94 13.51 -4.59 -16.12
C LYS A 94 13.35 -3.08 -16.15
N LEU A 95 13.68 -2.45 -15.04
CA LEU A 95 13.65 -1.00 -14.86
C LEU A 95 15.07 -0.45 -15.00
N TYR A 96 15.27 0.48 -15.92
CA TYR A 96 16.55 1.12 -16.16
C TYR A 96 16.48 2.63 -15.96
N TRP A 97 17.61 3.25 -15.63
CA TRP A 97 17.75 4.70 -15.72
C TRP A 97 17.61 5.15 -17.17
N ASP A 98 16.98 6.30 -17.36
CA ASP A 98 16.81 6.95 -18.65
C ASP A 98 17.47 8.35 -18.57
N GLY A 99 18.73 8.44 -19.05
CA GLY A 99 19.52 9.66 -18.95
C GLY A 99 20.08 9.94 -17.55
N LYS A 100 20.41 11.21 -17.32
CA LYS A 100 21.07 11.71 -16.08
C LYS A 100 20.18 12.60 -15.23
N ASP A 101 19.00 12.93 -15.73
CA ASP A 101 18.08 13.83 -15.05
C ASP A 101 17.45 13.16 -13.83
N ALA A 102 16.80 13.97 -13.00
CA ALA A 102 16.08 13.46 -11.83
C ALA A 102 14.86 12.63 -12.25
N HIS A 103 14.67 11.50 -11.60
CA HIS A 103 13.52 10.62 -11.75
C HIS A 103 12.65 10.69 -10.51
N THR A 104 11.36 10.46 -10.70
CA THR A 104 10.43 10.16 -9.63
C THR A 104 9.94 8.73 -9.81
N LEU A 105 10.04 7.93 -8.75
CA LEU A 105 9.48 6.58 -8.68
C LEU A 105 8.34 6.58 -7.67
N VAL A 106 7.17 6.12 -8.08
CA VAL A 106 5.99 6.03 -7.22
C VAL A 106 5.48 4.60 -7.24
N ALA A 107 5.51 3.95 -6.09
CA ALA A 107 4.92 2.64 -5.90
C ALA A 107 3.52 2.75 -5.32
N SER A 108 2.61 1.87 -5.72
CA SER A 108 1.24 1.80 -5.20
C SER A 108 0.72 0.36 -5.07
N TYR A 109 -0.03 0.13 -3.99
CA TYR A 109 -0.79 -1.08 -3.70
C TYR A 109 -2.21 -0.70 -3.26
N PRO A 110 -3.25 -1.46 -3.62
CA PRO A 110 -3.24 -2.43 -4.70
C PRO A 110 -2.83 -1.78 -6.01
N ASN A 111 -2.65 -2.55 -7.07
CA ASN A 111 -2.17 -2.12 -8.38
C ASN A 111 -3.04 -0.99 -8.99
N MET A 112 -3.00 0.22 -8.45
CA MET A 112 -3.77 1.39 -8.90
C MET A 112 -2.98 2.32 -9.82
N ASN A 113 -3.69 3.05 -10.68
CA ASN A 113 -3.09 4.05 -11.56
C ASN A 113 -3.18 5.46 -10.96
N LEU A 114 -2.20 5.86 -10.18
CA LEU A 114 -2.16 7.16 -9.49
C LEU A 114 -2.16 8.38 -10.44
N LEU A 115 -1.96 8.19 -11.74
CA LEU A 115 -1.96 9.30 -12.70
C LEU A 115 -3.34 9.76 -13.12
N PHE A 116 -4.28 8.82 -13.22
CA PHE A 116 -5.57 9.04 -13.85
C PHE A 116 -6.74 8.54 -13.02
N ASP A 117 -6.45 7.69 -12.04
CA ASP A 117 -7.48 7.01 -11.28
C ASP A 117 -7.51 7.54 -9.85
N ASN A 118 -8.71 7.77 -9.37
CA ASN A 118 -8.99 7.79 -7.94
C ASN A 118 -8.87 6.36 -7.39
N PHE A 119 -8.57 6.25 -6.11
CA PHE A 119 -8.74 4.99 -5.41
C PHE A 119 -10.20 4.91 -4.95
N GLY A 120 -10.95 3.97 -5.53
CA GLY A 120 -12.31 3.66 -5.08
C GLY A 120 -12.28 2.67 -3.93
N ILE A 121 -12.75 3.08 -2.76
CA ILE A 121 -12.86 2.20 -1.60
C ILE A 121 -13.95 1.16 -1.87
N PRO A 122 -13.63 -0.15 -1.85
CA PRO A 122 -14.61 -1.21 -2.06
C PRO A 122 -15.69 -1.20 -0.97
N SER A 123 -16.95 -1.28 -1.36
CA SER A 123 -18.06 -1.46 -0.40
C SER A 123 -18.16 -2.88 0.14
N GLU A 124 -17.66 -3.87 -0.59
CA GLU A 124 -17.68 -5.28 -0.22
C GLU A 124 -16.34 -5.69 0.38
N GLN A 125 -16.14 -5.40 1.67
CA GLN A 125 -14.95 -5.81 2.42
C GLN A 125 -15.23 -6.99 3.37
N ASN A 126 -16.36 -7.69 3.20
CA ASN A 126 -16.81 -8.81 4.05
C ASN A 126 -16.05 -10.12 3.82
N THR A 127 -15.02 -10.09 3.00
CA THR A 127 -14.04 -11.17 2.80
C THR A 127 -12.63 -10.66 3.00
N LEU A 128 -11.69 -11.56 3.30
CA LEU A 128 -10.28 -11.20 3.44
C LEU A 128 -9.73 -10.55 2.16
N SER A 129 -10.12 -11.04 0.98
CA SER A 129 -9.73 -10.46 -0.31
C SER A 129 -10.28 -9.03 -0.46
N GLY A 130 -11.56 -8.81 -0.13
CA GLY A 130 -12.17 -7.48 -0.21
C GLY A 130 -11.52 -6.47 0.75
N LEU A 131 -11.14 -6.92 1.95
CA LEU A 131 -10.40 -6.08 2.89
C LEU A 131 -9.00 -5.74 2.37
N LYS A 132 -8.28 -6.71 1.79
CA LYS A 132 -6.99 -6.47 1.14
C LYS A 132 -7.09 -5.50 -0.04
N GLU A 133 -8.13 -5.62 -0.86
CA GLU A 133 -8.37 -4.71 -1.98
C GLU A 133 -8.65 -3.27 -1.52
N ALA A 134 -9.11 -3.08 -0.28
CA ALA A 134 -9.31 -1.77 0.32
C ALA A 134 -8.03 -1.15 0.88
N ASP A 135 -6.98 -1.93 1.10
CA ASP A 135 -5.75 -1.45 1.73
C ASP A 135 -4.88 -0.66 0.76
N CYS A 136 -5.17 0.63 0.67
CA CYS A 136 -4.44 1.55 -0.20
C CYS A 136 -3.10 1.96 0.43
N MET A 137 -1.99 1.60 -0.23
CA MET A 137 -0.65 2.00 0.17
C MET A 137 0.12 2.64 -0.98
N ASN A 138 1.01 3.59 -0.66
CA ASN A 138 1.92 4.15 -1.64
C ASN A 138 3.26 4.59 -1.04
N ALA A 139 4.27 4.73 -1.92
CA ALA A 139 5.60 5.23 -1.59
C ALA A 139 6.16 6.05 -2.76
N MET A 140 7.05 7.00 -2.46
CA MET A 140 7.72 7.81 -3.47
C MET A 140 9.20 7.94 -3.17
N TRP A 141 9.98 7.90 -4.24
CA TRP A 141 11.39 8.30 -4.24
C TRP A 141 11.63 9.32 -5.35
N LYS A 142 12.49 10.31 -5.07
CA LYS A 142 12.95 11.30 -6.05
C LYS A 142 14.45 11.44 -5.98
N GLY A 143 15.11 11.45 -7.13
CA GLY A 143 16.56 11.64 -7.19
C GLY A 143 17.13 11.46 -8.57
N THR A 144 18.44 11.63 -8.69
CA THR A 144 19.22 11.36 -9.90
C THR A 144 19.67 9.90 -9.92
N PRO A 145 20.08 9.36 -11.09
CA PRO A 145 20.59 8.00 -11.21
C PRO A 145 21.64 7.66 -10.16
N THR A 146 21.52 6.48 -9.56
CA THR A 146 22.43 5.96 -8.53
C THR A 146 22.66 4.46 -8.73
N THR A 147 23.80 3.96 -8.24
CA THR A 147 24.11 2.53 -8.15
C THR A 147 23.59 1.89 -6.88
N GLU A 148 23.25 2.72 -5.87
CA GLU A 148 22.72 2.25 -4.60
C GLU A 148 21.27 1.78 -4.76
N PRO A 149 20.85 0.75 -4.01
CA PRO A 149 19.47 0.33 -3.97
C PRO A 149 18.53 1.45 -3.51
N ILE A 150 17.39 1.59 -4.18
CA ILE A 150 16.35 2.55 -3.81
C ILE A 150 15.37 1.87 -2.87
N ASN A 151 15.18 2.44 -1.70
CA ASN A 151 14.19 1.97 -0.74
C ASN A 151 12.85 2.66 -0.98
N LEU A 152 11.80 1.85 -1.17
CA LEU A 152 10.42 2.28 -1.27
C LEU A 152 9.63 1.63 -0.12
N THR A 153 9.33 2.41 0.91
CA THR A 153 8.49 1.97 2.03
C THR A 153 7.06 2.42 1.78
N LEU A 154 6.20 1.48 1.46
CA LEU A 154 4.77 1.71 1.25
C LEU A 154 4.10 2.08 2.58
N LYS A 155 3.32 3.15 2.60
CA LYS A 155 2.55 3.62 3.77
C LYS A 155 1.06 3.47 3.49
N HIS A 156 0.30 3.03 4.50
CA HIS A 156 -1.16 3.00 4.45
C HIS A 156 -1.73 4.41 4.32
N ARG A 157 -2.72 4.57 3.47
CA ARG A 157 -3.29 5.89 3.10
C ARG A 157 -4.75 6.06 3.52
N LEU A 158 -5.31 5.04 4.11
CA LEU A 158 -6.68 5.03 4.63
C LEU A 158 -6.65 4.78 6.14
N SER A 159 -7.82 4.74 6.75
CA SER A 159 -7.98 4.41 8.17
C SER A 159 -8.57 3.03 8.32
N MET A 160 -8.00 2.23 9.21
CA MET A 160 -8.55 0.91 9.56
C MET A 160 -9.36 1.00 10.85
N LEU A 161 -10.49 0.31 10.88
CA LEU A 161 -11.39 0.24 12.01
C LEU A 161 -11.60 -1.22 12.38
N THR A 162 -11.36 -1.56 13.64
CA THR A 162 -11.72 -2.86 14.20
C THR A 162 -12.73 -2.65 15.33
N VAL A 163 -13.85 -3.33 15.23
CA VAL A 163 -14.95 -3.25 16.19
C VAL A 163 -15.08 -4.58 16.91
N THR A 164 -14.86 -4.58 18.22
CA THR A 164 -15.23 -5.70 19.09
C THR A 164 -16.71 -5.57 19.45
N TYR A 165 -17.51 -6.60 19.24
CA TYR A 165 -18.93 -6.52 19.56
C TYR A 165 -19.39 -7.59 20.54
N THR A 166 -20.35 -7.20 21.38
CA THR A 166 -21.05 -8.09 22.31
C THR A 166 -22.52 -8.12 21.95
N LEU A 167 -23.10 -9.31 21.97
CA LEU A 167 -24.54 -9.50 21.80
C LEU A 167 -25.21 -9.45 23.17
N ALA A 168 -26.35 -8.76 23.28
CA ALA A 168 -27.14 -8.78 24.48
C ALA A 168 -27.73 -10.19 24.74
N GLU A 169 -28.05 -10.49 26.01
CA GLU A 169 -28.48 -11.83 26.48
C GLU A 169 -29.73 -12.38 25.78
N GLU A 170 -30.54 -11.50 25.20
CA GLU A 170 -31.75 -11.88 24.45
C GLU A 170 -31.49 -12.47 23.07
N PHE A 171 -30.26 -12.42 22.58
CA PHE A 171 -29.87 -13.05 21.33
C PHE A 171 -29.28 -14.44 21.54
N GLU A 172 -29.55 -15.32 20.62
CA GLU A 172 -28.80 -16.58 20.55
C GLU A 172 -27.31 -16.30 20.34
N PRO A 173 -26.40 -17.05 20.99
CA PRO A 173 -24.94 -16.78 20.90
C PRO A 173 -24.37 -16.77 19.49
N ASN A 174 -25.01 -17.44 18.54
CA ASN A 174 -24.61 -17.58 17.16
C ASN A 174 -25.52 -16.85 16.17
N VAL A 175 -26.28 -15.85 16.65
CA VAL A 175 -27.10 -15.06 15.74
C VAL A 175 -26.21 -14.44 14.66
N GLU A 176 -26.63 -14.58 13.42
CA GLU A 176 -25.89 -14.01 12.28
C GLU A 176 -26.11 -12.51 12.23
N ILE A 177 -25.03 -11.75 12.14
CA ILE A 177 -25.05 -10.31 11.93
C ILE A 177 -24.37 -9.94 10.64
N THR A 178 -24.84 -8.87 9.98
CA THR A 178 -24.16 -8.22 8.87
C THR A 178 -23.77 -6.82 9.29
N PRO A 179 -22.48 -6.60 9.66
CA PRO A 179 -21.99 -5.28 10.06
C PRO A 179 -21.56 -4.46 8.85
N GLU A 180 -21.85 -3.17 8.90
CA GLU A 180 -21.40 -2.18 7.91
C GLU A 180 -20.92 -0.93 8.63
N VAL A 181 -19.91 -0.27 8.03
CA VAL A 181 -19.33 0.99 8.51
C VAL A 181 -19.57 2.07 7.47
N TYR A 182 -20.01 3.24 7.92
CA TYR A 182 -20.23 4.38 7.05
C TYR A 182 -18.91 5.02 6.64
N CYS A 183 -18.75 5.34 5.36
CA CYS A 183 -17.58 5.98 4.80
C CYS A 183 -18.04 7.21 3.98
N TYR A 184 -17.68 8.41 4.41
CA TYR A 184 -18.10 9.66 3.77
C TYR A 184 -17.56 9.82 2.36
N THR A 185 -16.31 9.40 2.13
CA THR A 185 -15.63 9.60 0.86
C THR A 185 -15.27 8.26 0.25
N ARG A 186 -15.99 7.89 -0.79
CA ARG A 186 -15.73 6.64 -1.52
C ARG A 186 -14.46 6.69 -2.35
N TYR A 187 -14.10 7.86 -2.89
CA TYR A 187 -13.00 8.02 -3.82
C TYR A 187 -11.90 8.89 -3.24
N VAL A 188 -10.70 8.36 -3.14
CA VAL A 188 -9.53 9.08 -2.62
C VAL A 188 -8.58 9.38 -3.77
N PHE A 189 -8.15 10.63 -3.84
CA PHE A 189 -7.23 11.13 -4.87
C PHE A 189 -5.90 11.48 -4.23
N PHE A 190 -4.80 11.17 -4.94
CA PHE A 190 -3.46 11.54 -4.50
C PHE A 190 -2.77 12.39 -5.57
N ASN A 191 -2.06 13.41 -5.12
CA ASN A 191 -1.17 14.14 -6.00
C ASN A 191 0.02 13.24 -6.36
N VAL A 192 0.17 12.87 -7.63
CA VAL A 192 1.23 11.96 -8.08
C VAL A 192 2.64 12.49 -7.83
N HIS A 193 2.81 13.80 -7.65
CA HIS A 193 4.10 14.44 -7.42
C HIS A 193 4.47 14.60 -5.94
N THR A 194 3.50 14.54 -5.03
CA THR A 194 3.72 14.71 -3.59
C THR A 194 3.19 13.55 -2.76
N LEU A 195 2.29 12.74 -3.31
CA LEU A 195 1.48 11.72 -2.66
C LEU A 195 0.54 12.27 -1.56
N GLU A 196 0.38 13.57 -1.50
CA GLU A 196 -0.61 14.17 -0.61
C GLU A 196 -2.01 13.85 -1.09
N ARG A 197 -2.89 13.52 -0.15
CA ARG A 197 -4.32 13.37 -0.42
C ARG A 197 -4.86 14.72 -0.92
N GLN A 198 -5.63 14.68 -1.98
CA GLN A 198 -6.32 15.84 -2.51
C GLN A 198 -7.74 15.90 -1.95
N GLU A 199 -8.10 17.04 -1.41
CA GLU A 199 -9.49 17.32 -1.09
C GLU A 199 -10.27 17.47 -2.39
N VAL A 200 -11.28 16.65 -2.55
CA VAL A 200 -12.24 16.75 -3.67
C VAL A 200 -13.55 17.22 -3.07
N ALA A 201 -14.23 18.12 -3.78
CA ALA A 201 -15.56 18.52 -3.35
C ALA A 201 -16.48 17.29 -3.28
N TRP A 202 -17.09 17.09 -2.12
CA TRP A 202 -18.05 16.01 -1.93
C TRP A 202 -19.25 16.23 -2.86
N GLU A 203 -19.66 15.16 -3.54
CA GLU A 203 -20.89 15.12 -4.32
C GLU A 203 -21.88 14.15 -3.69
N GLU A 204 -23.18 14.38 -3.86
CA GLU A 204 -24.21 13.49 -3.36
C GLU A 204 -24.04 12.08 -3.97
N GLY A 205 -23.86 11.07 -3.12
CA GLY A 205 -23.60 9.68 -3.53
C GLY A 205 -22.13 9.27 -3.49
N ASP A 206 -21.24 10.16 -3.02
CA ASP A 206 -19.84 9.81 -2.76
C ASP A 206 -19.68 9.01 -1.45
N ASP A 207 -20.69 8.99 -0.60
CA ASP A 207 -20.76 8.20 0.62
C ASP A 207 -21.17 6.74 0.35
N ILE A 208 -20.69 5.84 1.16
CA ILE A 208 -21.03 4.41 1.07
C ILE A 208 -21.13 3.74 2.45
N TRP A 209 -21.91 2.69 2.52
CA TRP A 209 -21.84 1.71 3.59
C TRP A 209 -20.93 0.56 3.18
N VAL A 210 -19.87 0.36 3.95
CA VAL A 210 -18.85 -0.67 3.72
C VAL A 210 -19.21 -1.90 4.53
N LYS A 211 -19.46 -3.03 3.88
CA LYS A 211 -19.66 -4.33 4.55
C LYS A 211 -18.36 -4.81 5.15
N ALA A 212 -18.32 -4.91 6.46
CA ALA A 212 -17.10 -5.21 7.20
C ALA A 212 -16.79 -6.71 7.26
N TYR A 213 -15.50 -7.04 7.34
CA TYR A 213 -15.01 -8.41 7.48
C TYR A 213 -15.18 -8.89 8.92
N LYS A 214 -15.94 -9.96 9.13
CA LYS A 214 -16.13 -10.59 10.44
C LYS A 214 -15.04 -11.59 10.73
N HIS A 215 -14.54 -11.58 11.97
CA HIS A 215 -13.58 -12.55 12.45
C HIS A 215 -13.71 -12.77 13.96
N GLU A 216 -13.06 -13.80 14.46
CA GLU A 216 -13.08 -14.15 15.88
C GLU A 216 -11.63 -14.16 16.40
N GLU A 217 -11.45 -13.63 17.58
CA GLU A 217 -10.22 -13.80 18.34
C GLU A 217 -10.33 -15.05 19.17
N VAL A 218 -9.30 -15.88 19.13
CA VAL A 218 -9.23 -17.13 19.88
C VAL A 218 -8.04 -17.13 20.83
N ASP A 219 -8.20 -17.73 22.00
CA ASP A 219 -7.10 -17.94 22.94
C ASP A 219 -6.17 -19.07 22.50
N ALA A 220 -5.12 -19.33 23.29
CA ALA A 220 -4.15 -20.38 23.01
C ALA A 220 -4.76 -21.81 23.00
N ASP A 221 -5.92 -21.98 23.61
CA ASP A 221 -6.66 -23.24 23.69
C ASP A 221 -7.70 -23.37 22.56
N GLY A 222 -7.86 -22.31 21.71
CA GLY A 222 -8.77 -22.28 20.59
C GLY A 222 -10.22 -21.84 20.95
N ASN A 223 -10.43 -21.31 22.16
CA ASN A 223 -11.73 -20.77 22.53
C ASN A 223 -11.90 -19.35 22.00
N VAL A 224 -13.08 -19.02 21.49
CA VAL A 224 -13.42 -17.66 21.06
C VAL A 224 -13.49 -16.74 22.29
N VAL A 225 -12.60 -15.74 22.34
CA VAL A 225 -12.52 -14.74 23.40
C VAL A 225 -13.14 -13.41 23.00
N ALA A 226 -13.19 -13.10 21.70
CA ALA A 226 -13.86 -11.92 21.18
C ALA A 226 -14.42 -12.16 19.78
N LYS A 227 -15.54 -11.49 19.47
CA LYS A 227 -16.10 -11.40 18.12
C LYS A 227 -15.84 -10.00 17.58
N LYS A 228 -15.28 -9.93 16.39
CA LYS A 228 -14.82 -8.67 15.79
C LYS A 228 -15.29 -8.53 14.35
N PHE A 229 -15.29 -7.31 13.87
CA PHE A 229 -15.31 -7.03 12.44
C PHE A 229 -14.39 -5.87 12.11
N THR A 230 -13.84 -5.88 10.92
CA THR A 230 -12.86 -4.87 10.47
C THR A 230 -13.28 -4.29 9.11
N ALA A 231 -13.09 -2.99 8.95
CA ALA A 231 -13.28 -2.27 7.70
C ALA A 231 -12.16 -1.24 7.50
N ILE A 232 -11.89 -0.89 6.26
CA ILE A 232 -10.99 0.18 5.85
C ILE A 232 -11.84 1.27 5.21
N VAL A 233 -11.71 2.49 5.71
CA VAL A 233 -12.49 3.66 5.26
C VAL A 233 -11.59 4.85 4.98
N SER A 234 -12.13 5.89 4.35
CA SER A 234 -11.40 7.14 4.14
C SER A 234 -11.10 7.87 5.46
N PRO A 235 -9.95 8.56 5.55
CA PRO A 235 -9.57 9.34 6.73
C PRO A 235 -10.33 10.67 6.77
N ASP A 236 -11.58 10.63 7.18
CA ASP A 236 -12.50 11.76 7.22
C ASP A 236 -12.88 12.17 8.66
N ALA A 237 -13.48 13.34 8.80
CA ALA A 237 -14.05 13.82 10.07
C ALA A 237 -15.51 13.42 10.19
N TYR A 238 -15.90 12.91 11.35
CA TYR A 238 -17.26 12.54 11.73
C TYR A 238 -17.69 13.38 12.91
N ALA A 239 -18.88 13.94 12.85
CA ALA A 239 -19.45 14.71 13.96
C ALA A 239 -20.23 13.83 14.92
N ALA A 240 -20.34 14.29 16.17
CA ALA A 240 -21.26 13.68 17.12
C ALA A 240 -22.69 13.65 16.56
N GLY A 241 -23.31 12.47 16.61
CA GLY A 241 -24.65 12.24 16.06
C GLY A 241 -24.69 11.71 14.64
N ASP A 242 -23.58 11.66 13.91
CA ASP A 242 -23.51 11.03 12.60
C ASP A 242 -23.74 9.52 12.70
N GLU A 243 -24.47 8.95 11.75
CA GLU A 243 -24.60 7.51 11.62
C GLU A 243 -23.26 6.92 11.20
N PHE A 244 -22.78 5.88 11.92
CA PHE A 244 -21.43 5.39 11.71
C PHE A 244 -21.32 3.88 11.55
N ILE A 245 -21.98 3.11 12.40
CA ILE A 245 -22.00 1.65 12.32
C ILE A 245 -23.45 1.21 12.21
N ARG A 246 -23.75 0.30 11.30
CA ARG A 246 -25.02 -0.40 11.30
C ARG A 246 -24.83 -1.91 11.31
N VAL A 247 -25.76 -2.59 11.94
CA VAL A 247 -25.79 -4.05 12.03
C VAL A 247 -27.15 -4.53 11.61
N THR A 248 -27.19 -5.42 10.63
CA THR A 248 -28.41 -6.09 10.20
C THR A 248 -28.51 -7.46 10.87
N ILE A 249 -29.67 -7.76 11.49
CA ILE A 249 -29.99 -9.04 12.12
C ILE A 249 -31.36 -9.50 11.60
N GLY A 250 -31.37 -10.53 10.76
CA GLY A 250 -32.57 -10.89 10.01
C GLY A 250 -33.07 -9.73 9.15
N ASP A 251 -34.26 -9.24 9.39
CA ASP A 251 -34.87 -8.10 8.69
C ASP A 251 -34.67 -6.76 9.42
N GLN A 252 -34.07 -6.78 10.62
CA GLN A 252 -33.88 -5.58 11.43
C GLN A 252 -32.52 -4.94 11.13
N VAL A 253 -32.52 -3.61 10.93
CA VAL A 253 -31.32 -2.78 10.81
C VAL A 253 -31.22 -1.87 12.02
N LEU A 254 -30.12 -2.01 12.78
CA LEU A 254 -29.79 -1.14 13.91
C LEU A 254 -28.64 -0.25 13.52
N THR A 255 -28.68 1.03 13.92
CA THR A 255 -27.62 2.00 13.60
C THR A 255 -27.10 2.63 14.89
N ALA A 256 -25.77 2.63 15.05
CA ALA A 256 -25.06 3.38 16.08
C ALA A 256 -24.58 4.71 15.51
N LYS A 257 -24.63 5.74 16.36
CA LYS A 257 -24.16 7.07 16.04
C LYS A 257 -22.87 7.39 16.79
N MET A 258 -22.03 8.23 16.17
CA MET A 258 -20.85 8.77 16.85
C MET A 258 -21.28 9.52 18.11
N GLN A 259 -20.56 9.29 19.21
CA GLN A 259 -20.82 9.92 20.49
C GLN A 259 -20.16 11.30 20.61
N GLU A 260 -19.04 11.48 19.94
CA GLU A 260 -18.22 12.70 19.92
C GLU A 260 -17.66 12.93 18.54
N ASP A 261 -17.15 14.15 18.29
CA ASP A 261 -16.45 14.47 17.04
C ASP A 261 -15.14 13.68 16.99
N ILE A 262 -14.88 13.01 15.87
CA ILE A 262 -13.63 12.29 15.65
C ILE A 262 -13.11 12.58 14.23
N THR A 263 -11.80 12.69 14.08
CA THR A 263 -11.15 12.75 12.78
C THR A 263 -10.25 11.53 12.64
N PHE A 264 -10.53 10.70 11.64
CA PHE A 264 -9.66 9.57 11.31
C PHE A 264 -8.46 10.07 10.52
N ALA A 265 -7.27 9.60 10.89
CA ALA A 265 -6.01 9.94 10.24
C ALA A 265 -5.56 8.83 9.28
N GLU A 266 -4.83 9.20 8.24
CA GLU A 266 -4.19 8.26 7.33
C GLU A 266 -3.27 7.29 8.09
N GLY A 267 -3.28 6.01 7.70
CA GLY A 267 -2.42 4.99 8.25
C GLY A 267 -2.65 4.71 9.73
N THR A 268 -3.81 5.05 10.26
CA THR A 268 -4.14 4.88 11.68
C THR A 268 -5.19 3.78 11.87
N HIS A 269 -4.99 2.97 12.89
CA HIS A 269 -5.92 1.94 13.31
C HIS A 269 -6.72 2.40 14.52
N TYR A 270 -8.04 2.34 14.41
CA TYR A 270 -8.99 2.68 15.46
C TYR A 270 -9.72 1.44 15.92
N THR A 271 -9.97 1.35 17.23
CA THR A 271 -10.76 0.27 17.80
C THR A 271 -12.01 0.82 18.50
N PHE A 272 -13.08 0.08 18.37
CA PHE A 272 -14.39 0.41 18.93
C PHE A 272 -14.94 -0.80 19.68
N ASP A 273 -15.58 -0.53 20.81
CA ASP A 273 -16.41 -1.52 21.50
C ASP A 273 -17.89 -1.22 21.22
N LEU A 274 -18.63 -2.25 20.78
CA LEU A 274 -20.01 -2.15 20.33
C LEU A 274 -20.88 -3.13 21.10
N LYS A 275 -21.96 -2.62 21.67
CA LYS A 275 -23.01 -3.45 22.24
C LYS A 275 -24.20 -3.52 21.31
N VAL A 276 -24.57 -4.76 20.92
CA VAL A 276 -25.70 -5.05 20.04
C VAL A 276 -26.87 -5.49 20.92
N GLY A 277 -27.79 -4.58 21.19
CA GLY A 277 -29.04 -4.87 21.89
C GLY A 277 -30.17 -5.18 20.90
N LYS A 278 -31.32 -5.56 21.43
CA LYS A 278 -32.49 -5.96 20.62
C LYS A 278 -33.01 -4.81 19.74
N ASP A 279 -33.05 -3.61 20.31
CA ASP A 279 -33.63 -2.44 19.65
C ASP A 279 -32.66 -1.26 19.55
N VAL A 280 -31.42 -1.46 20.02
CA VAL A 280 -30.41 -0.38 20.08
C VAL A 280 -29.00 -0.91 19.83
N LEU A 281 -28.23 -0.13 19.11
CA LEU A 281 -26.79 -0.33 18.89
C LEU A 281 -26.03 0.80 19.59
N THR A 282 -25.07 0.46 20.46
CA THR A 282 -24.36 1.43 21.28
C THR A 282 -22.86 1.27 21.12
N ILE A 283 -22.15 2.34 20.74
CA ILE A 283 -20.69 2.42 20.81
C ILE A 283 -20.35 2.74 22.28
N GLU A 284 -19.62 1.84 22.95
CA GLU A 284 -19.27 1.97 24.36
C GLU A 284 -17.92 2.65 24.55
N GLN A 285 -16.96 2.38 23.67
CA GLN A 285 -15.62 2.93 23.73
C GLN A 285 -15.03 3.12 22.33
N VAL A 286 -14.23 4.19 22.21
CA VAL A 286 -13.38 4.44 21.04
C VAL A 286 -11.96 4.62 21.54
N SER A 287 -10.99 3.93 20.95
CA SER A 287 -9.59 4.10 21.25
C SER A 287 -8.74 4.06 19.98
N MET A 288 -7.65 4.82 20.00
CA MET A 288 -6.56 4.67 19.05
C MET A 288 -5.59 3.67 19.68
N ASN A 289 -5.28 2.59 18.99
CA ASN A 289 -4.48 1.54 19.57
C ASN A 289 -3.08 1.50 18.97
N ASP A 290 -2.09 1.73 19.84
CA ASP A 290 -0.68 1.46 19.56
C ASP A 290 -0.27 0.02 19.91
N SER A 291 -0.93 -0.64 20.87
CA SER A 291 -0.45 -1.88 21.47
C SER A 291 -1.22 -3.15 21.09
N ASP A 292 -2.46 -3.03 20.64
CA ASP A 292 -3.34 -4.17 20.31
C ASP A 292 -3.68 -4.23 18.80
N ASN A 293 -2.81 -3.71 17.97
CA ASN A 293 -2.97 -3.78 16.52
C ASN A 293 -2.85 -5.25 16.10
N PRO A 294 -3.96 -5.97 15.79
CA PRO A 294 -3.91 -7.36 15.36
C PRO A 294 -3.19 -7.52 14.03
N PHE A 295 -2.82 -6.40 13.40
CA PHE A 295 -2.21 -6.30 12.09
C PHE A 295 -0.77 -5.79 12.14
N GLY A 296 -0.13 -5.67 13.35
CA GLY A 296 1.23 -5.18 13.54
C GLY A 296 1.36 -3.64 13.44
N ASP A 297 2.57 -3.15 13.64
CA ASP A 297 2.87 -1.72 13.81
C ASP A 297 2.75 -0.86 12.53
N GLY A 298 2.35 -1.44 11.39
CA GLY A 298 2.33 -0.75 10.11
C GLY A 298 1.24 0.30 9.92
N TRP A 299 0.24 0.29 10.79
CA TRP A 299 -0.88 1.22 10.71
C TRP A 299 -0.71 2.47 11.57
N ASN A 300 0.29 2.54 12.44
CA ASN A 300 0.55 3.71 13.24
C ASN A 300 1.83 4.39 12.75
N ASN A 301 1.69 5.39 11.90
CA ASN A 301 2.79 6.13 11.30
C ASN A 301 3.28 7.29 12.19
N GLU A 302 3.36 7.13 13.53
CA GLU A 302 3.70 8.22 14.45
C GLU A 302 5.12 8.81 14.28
N GLU A 303 6.05 8.15 13.60
CA GLU A 303 7.44 8.63 13.51
C GLU A 303 7.66 9.76 12.50
N ASP A 304 6.70 10.11 11.67
CA ASP A 304 6.85 11.09 10.58
C ASP A 304 6.17 12.46 10.85
N LEU A 305 5.67 12.71 12.06
CA LEU A 305 5.05 14.00 12.43
C LEU A 305 6.03 15.03 13.03
N ASN A 306 7.36 14.83 12.87
CA ASN A 306 8.39 15.79 13.27
C ASN A 306 9.13 16.37 12.08
#